data_289cf5b24f85b66b5ada268563bad076
#
_entry.id   289cf5b24f85b66b5ada268563bad076
#
_cell.length_a   1.000
_cell.length_b   1.000
_cell.length_c   1.000
_cell.angle_alpha   90.00
_cell.angle_beta   90.00
_cell.angle_gamma   90.00
#
_symmetry.space_group_name_H-M   'P 1'
#
loop_
_entity.id
_entity.type
_entity.pdbx_description
1 polymer ?
#
loop_
_entity_poly.entity_id
_entity_poly.type
_entity_poly.pdbx_seq_one_letter_code
_entity_poly.pdbx_strand_id
1 'polypeptide(L)'
;MTPTRQYLTVEIEGCAVEQLNDLARMEAVCTQAVRLLCADAVLPVFRTCTHGVSGVLISPELHLSIHSWAQTGVCTADILTCRTDLRWEGCCQFLKQALRASRATVKRQSEATGLVPTKSGAGAGGENRSGSAFWFRESIAGGEEVHYLCDRRIYSGRSSCQQIDIVDTRLHGRMLFLDGVAQSSEMDEFVYHEMLVHPALFSHPRPKSVLVIGGATGATLREIFRHSEIRRVVMVDIDGELVKLCKRFLPSWHRHSFDDPRLELIIGDGREYVEKCCEAFDVAILDLSDPIEGTPALPLYTREFYQSLRGLLSPAGAFSMQGEGTSPQQATLHAKIVNTLRSIFPAVHPYTYTLHSFHRPDAHILATLDPEWSREALLSRAEKGCPGSRYFSPEIAGGMFRLPPYLHRAYEIHDRIIMDKDPGLEKHL
;
A
#
# COMPACT_ATOMS: atom_id res chain seq x y z
N MET A 1 -4.06 32.65 -7.05
CA MET A 1 -2.79 32.02 -7.46
C MET A 1 -2.29 31.23 -6.27
N THR A 2 -2.26 29.93 -6.35
CA THR A 2 -1.69 29.06 -5.32
C THR A 2 -0.18 29.30 -5.30
N PRO A 3 0.47 29.55 -4.16
CA PRO A 3 1.91 29.79 -4.12
C PRO A 3 2.65 28.51 -4.55
N THR A 4 3.57 28.64 -5.49
CA THR A 4 4.41 27.53 -5.96
C THR A 4 5.39 27.17 -4.85
N ARG A 5 5.29 25.97 -4.31
CA ARG A 5 6.23 25.45 -3.31
C ARG A 5 7.55 25.07 -3.98
N GLN A 6 8.67 25.43 -3.37
CA GLN A 6 10.00 24.99 -3.78
C GLN A 6 10.59 24.11 -2.70
N TYR A 7 11.13 22.98 -3.12
CA TYR A 7 11.86 22.06 -2.27
C TYR A 7 13.31 21.96 -2.74
N LEU A 8 14.26 22.18 -1.82
CA LEU A 8 15.68 22.09 -2.12
C LEU A 8 16.36 21.19 -1.10
N THR A 9 17.17 20.28 -1.61
CA THR A 9 18.08 19.47 -0.80
C THR A 9 19.51 19.95 -1.03
N VAL A 10 20.23 20.27 0.04
CA VAL A 10 21.65 20.63 0.03
C VAL A 10 22.43 19.47 0.64
N GLU A 11 23.22 18.80 -0.18
CA GLU A 11 24.16 17.76 0.28
C GLU A 11 25.54 18.37 0.48
N ILE A 12 26.14 18.22 1.66
CA ILE A 12 27.41 18.80 2.05
C ILE A 12 28.34 17.66 2.48
N GLU A 13 29.46 17.50 1.77
CA GLU A 13 30.38 16.37 1.91
C GLU A 13 31.78 16.83 2.31
N GLY A 14 32.51 15.96 3.00
CA GLY A 14 33.87 16.21 3.48
C GLY A 14 33.92 17.31 4.54
N CYS A 15 32.89 17.34 5.40
CA CYS A 15 32.83 18.25 6.53
C CYS A 15 33.83 17.83 7.63
N ALA A 16 34.30 18.81 8.41
CA ALA A 16 35.10 18.52 9.59
C ALA A 16 34.23 17.87 10.68
N VAL A 17 34.65 16.70 11.16
CA VAL A 17 33.90 15.87 12.13
C VAL A 17 33.54 16.62 13.40
N GLU A 18 34.46 17.46 13.89
CA GLU A 18 34.26 18.27 15.09
C GLU A 18 33.10 19.26 14.93
N GLN A 19 32.87 19.76 13.71
CA GLN A 19 31.77 20.68 13.42
C GLN A 19 30.40 19.99 13.42
N LEU A 20 30.35 18.73 13.00
CA LEU A 20 29.12 17.96 12.84
C LEU A 20 28.56 17.38 14.14
N ASN A 21 29.40 17.31 15.19
CA ASN A 21 29.02 16.80 16.51
C ASN A 21 28.74 17.91 17.54
N ASP A 22 29.06 19.14 17.21
CA ASP A 22 28.85 20.29 18.10
C ASP A 22 27.45 20.87 17.90
N LEU A 23 26.55 20.59 18.84
CA LEU A 23 25.16 21.03 18.82
C LEU A 23 25.03 22.56 18.71
N ALA A 24 25.74 23.29 19.57
CA ALA A 24 25.64 24.74 19.63
C ALA A 24 26.16 25.40 18.33
N ARG A 25 27.22 24.83 17.79
CA ARG A 25 27.77 25.29 16.52
C ARG A 25 26.86 24.98 15.34
N MET A 26 26.31 23.78 15.27
CA MET A 26 25.36 23.40 14.21
C MET A 26 24.13 24.31 14.23
N GLU A 27 23.59 24.58 15.42
CA GLU A 27 22.47 25.51 15.60
C GLU A 27 22.84 26.93 15.12
N ALA A 28 24.00 27.44 15.53
CA ALA A 28 24.45 28.76 15.13
C ALA A 28 24.69 28.87 13.62
N VAL A 29 25.34 27.88 13.01
CA VAL A 29 25.60 27.82 11.56
C VAL A 29 24.29 27.75 10.78
N CYS A 30 23.38 26.90 11.16
CA CYS A 30 22.11 26.77 10.46
C CYS A 30 21.21 28.00 10.62
N THR A 31 21.18 28.58 11.83
CA THR A 31 20.47 29.83 12.08
C THR A 31 21.00 30.97 11.19
N GLN A 32 22.31 31.08 11.08
CA GLN A 32 22.92 32.08 10.21
C GLN A 32 22.66 31.80 8.72
N ALA A 33 22.69 30.56 8.31
CA ALA A 33 22.34 30.13 6.93
C ALA A 33 20.92 30.56 6.54
N VAL A 34 19.93 30.29 7.44
CA VAL A 34 18.55 30.73 7.21
C VAL A 34 18.41 32.24 7.18
N ARG A 35 19.11 32.97 8.04
CA ARG A 35 19.12 34.45 8.02
C ARG A 35 19.67 35.05 6.73
N LEU A 36 20.54 34.37 6.01
CA LEU A 36 20.99 34.75 4.69
C LEU A 36 19.91 34.56 3.61
N LEU A 37 18.93 33.74 3.86
CA LEU A 37 17.81 33.45 2.95
C LEU A 37 16.58 34.30 3.27
N CYS A 38 16.27 34.52 4.55
CA CYS A 38 15.14 35.33 4.99
C CYS A 38 15.52 36.13 6.24
N ALA A 39 14.98 37.34 6.35
CA ALA A 39 15.26 38.23 7.47
C ALA A 39 14.40 37.97 8.72
N ASP A 40 13.48 37.03 8.66
CA ASP A 40 12.48 36.80 9.71
C ASP A 40 13.05 36.05 10.91
N ALA A 41 12.31 36.14 12.02
CA ALA A 41 12.62 35.39 13.23
C ALA A 41 12.56 33.86 12.97
N VAL A 42 13.61 33.18 13.40
CA VAL A 42 13.77 31.73 13.21
C VAL A 42 13.68 31.06 14.57
N LEU A 43 12.87 30.02 14.66
CA LEU A 43 12.79 29.14 15.83
C LEU A 43 13.68 27.92 15.60
N PRO A 44 14.83 27.81 16.29
CA PRO A 44 15.69 26.65 16.18
C PRO A 44 15.27 25.54 17.17
N VAL A 45 15.25 24.30 16.70
CA VAL A 45 15.09 23.10 17.52
C VAL A 45 16.15 22.09 17.11
N PHE A 46 17.16 21.85 17.95
CA PHE A 46 18.28 20.97 17.66
C PHE A 46 18.46 19.91 18.75
N ARG A 47 18.93 18.72 18.36
CA ARG A 47 19.27 17.62 19.27
C ARG A 47 20.51 16.87 18.78
N THR A 48 21.32 16.40 19.73
CA THR A 48 22.33 15.38 19.43
C THR A 48 21.65 14.02 19.20
N CYS A 49 22.13 13.28 18.21
CA CYS A 49 21.71 11.92 17.93
C CYS A 49 22.94 11.00 17.86
N THR A 50 22.75 9.70 17.73
CA THR A 50 23.81 8.68 17.76
C THR A 50 24.92 8.91 16.73
N HIS A 51 24.61 9.60 15.63
CA HIS A 51 25.52 9.78 14.49
C HIS A 51 25.94 11.23 14.24
N GLY A 52 25.44 12.19 15.02
CA GLY A 52 25.73 13.61 14.84
C GLY A 52 24.67 14.52 15.46
N VAL A 53 24.29 15.56 14.75
CA VAL A 53 23.28 16.55 15.16
C VAL A 53 22.15 16.56 14.15
N SER A 54 20.91 16.59 14.64
CA SER A 54 19.70 16.81 13.86
C SER A 54 18.97 18.05 14.37
N GLY A 55 18.45 18.87 13.46
CA GLY A 55 17.74 20.08 13.83
C GLY A 55 16.74 20.54 12.78
N VAL A 56 15.81 21.38 13.23
CA VAL A 56 14.82 22.04 12.38
C VAL A 56 14.83 23.54 12.74
N LEU A 57 14.75 24.38 11.71
CA LEU A 57 14.54 25.81 11.84
C LEU A 57 13.24 26.18 11.12
N ILE A 58 12.37 26.86 11.82
CA ILE A 58 11.05 27.24 11.34
C ILE A 58 10.96 28.77 11.29
N SER A 59 10.58 29.30 10.14
CA SER A 59 10.15 30.68 9.96
C SER A 59 8.81 30.73 9.23
N PRO A 60 8.10 31.84 9.17
CA PRO A 60 6.84 31.97 8.45
C PRO A 60 6.91 31.60 6.97
N GLU A 61 8.08 31.77 6.33
CA GLU A 61 8.25 31.61 4.88
C GLU A 61 9.16 30.45 4.48
N LEU A 62 9.86 29.82 5.46
CA LEU A 62 10.86 28.81 5.18
C LEU A 62 10.98 27.82 6.34
N HIS A 63 11.03 26.53 5.98
CA HIS A 63 11.42 25.45 6.88
C HIS A 63 12.76 24.90 6.42
N LEU A 64 13.70 24.72 7.34
CA LEU A 64 14.96 24.03 7.08
C LEU A 64 15.10 22.89 8.08
N SER A 65 15.27 21.66 7.61
CA SER A 65 15.71 20.55 8.42
C SER A 65 17.15 20.20 8.08
N ILE A 66 17.95 19.80 9.09
CA ILE A 66 19.34 19.44 8.91
C ILE A 66 19.67 18.16 9.66
N HIS A 67 20.47 17.29 9.03
CA HIS A 67 20.99 16.08 9.62
C HIS A 67 22.48 15.96 9.32
N SER A 68 23.28 15.66 10.34
CA SER A 68 24.71 15.45 10.19
C SER A 68 25.09 14.00 10.55
N TRP A 69 26.05 13.48 9.79
CA TRP A 69 26.67 12.16 10.03
C TRP A 69 28.17 12.39 10.21
N ALA A 70 28.55 12.62 11.47
CA ALA A 70 29.92 12.98 11.80
C ALA A 70 30.94 11.92 11.39
N GLN A 71 30.59 10.63 11.50
CA GLN A 71 31.48 9.52 11.13
C GLN A 71 31.80 9.47 9.63
N THR A 72 30.91 9.96 8.77
CA THR A 72 31.10 9.99 7.31
C THR A 72 31.51 11.37 6.78
N GLY A 73 31.51 12.39 7.65
CA GLY A 73 31.77 13.76 7.25
C GLY A 73 30.70 14.35 6.32
N VAL A 74 29.46 13.88 6.43
CA VAL A 74 28.33 14.29 5.59
C VAL A 74 27.30 15.07 6.40
N CYS A 75 26.70 16.06 5.77
CA CYS A 75 25.55 16.80 6.29
C CYS A 75 24.56 17.04 5.18
N THR A 76 23.26 16.86 5.45
CA THR A 76 22.18 17.21 4.51
C THR A 76 21.27 18.25 5.13
N ALA A 77 20.85 19.22 4.32
CA ALA A 77 19.84 20.21 4.69
C ALA A 77 18.71 20.19 3.66
N ASP A 78 17.48 20.06 4.13
CA ASP A 78 16.29 20.14 3.31
C ASP A 78 15.56 21.43 3.61
N ILE A 79 15.18 22.15 2.57
CA ILE A 79 14.59 23.48 2.67
C ILE A 79 13.28 23.50 1.88
N LEU A 80 12.21 23.82 2.58
CA LEU A 80 10.88 24.04 2.00
C LEU A 80 10.51 25.50 2.10
N THR A 81 10.10 26.12 0.98
CA THR A 81 9.68 27.51 0.93
C THR A 81 8.66 27.78 -0.18
N CYS A 82 7.86 28.83 -0.01
CA CYS A 82 6.99 29.36 -1.05
C CYS A 82 7.61 30.58 -1.78
N ARG A 83 8.82 30.98 -1.43
CA ARG A 83 9.53 32.11 -2.07
C ARG A 83 10.31 31.63 -3.29
N THR A 84 10.27 32.43 -4.36
CA THR A 84 10.96 32.18 -5.63
C THR A 84 12.23 33.00 -5.80
N ASP A 85 12.45 33.98 -4.93
CA ASP A 85 13.51 34.99 -5.02
C ASP A 85 14.71 34.72 -4.10
N LEU A 86 14.80 33.54 -3.51
CA LEU A 86 15.86 33.18 -2.55
C LEU A 86 17.23 33.00 -3.25
N ARG A 87 18.28 33.61 -2.66
CA ARG A 87 19.67 33.54 -3.16
C ARG A 87 20.39 32.33 -2.53
N TRP A 88 20.11 31.13 -3.03
CA TRP A 88 20.61 29.84 -2.51
C TRP A 88 22.14 29.73 -2.57
N GLU A 89 22.76 30.29 -3.60
CA GLU A 89 24.20 30.18 -3.83
C GLU A 89 25.01 30.73 -2.64
N GLY A 90 24.58 31.86 -2.11
CA GLY A 90 25.21 32.46 -0.93
C GLY A 90 25.10 31.65 0.33
N CYS A 91 23.92 31.03 0.56
CA CYS A 91 23.66 30.13 1.68
C CYS A 91 24.51 28.85 1.57
N CYS A 92 24.56 28.23 0.41
CA CYS A 92 25.35 27.01 0.17
C CYS A 92 26.84 27.27 0.32
N GLN A 93 27.33 28.40 -0.16
CA GLN A 93 28.73 28.79 0.01
C GLN A 93 29.06 29.03 1.47
N PHE A 94 28.17 29.69 2.22
CA PHE A 94 28.32 29.88 3.67
C PHE A 94 28.35 28.56 4.41
N LEU A 95 27.39 27.63 4.16
CA LEU A 95 27.37 26.32 4.79
C LEU A 95 28.65 25.52 4.51
N LYS A 96 29.12 25.55 3.25
CA LYS A 96 30.36 24.88 2.86
C LYS A 96 31.57 25.42 3.65
N GLN A 97 31.68 26.74 3.80
CA GLN A 97 32.76 27.37 4.55
C GLN A 97 32.65 27.11 6.05
N ALA A 98 31.45 27.28 6.64
CA ALA A 98 31.22 27.16 8.06
C ALA A 98 31.44 25.72 8.58
N LEU A 99 31.08 24.70 7.76
CA LEU A 99 31.28 23.30 8.06
C LEU A 99 32.63 22.74 7.55
N ARG A 100 33.47 23.59 6.97
CA ARG A 100 34.76 23.22 6.37
C ARG A 100 34.64 22.06 5.39
N ALA A 101 33.58 22.07 4.58
CA ALA A 101 33.25 21.01 3.65
C ALA A 101 34.05 21.11 2.35
N SER A 102 34.38 19.96 1.77
CA SER A 102 35.04 19.89 0.47
C SER A 102 34.07 20.20 -0.68
N ARG A 103 32.79 19.76 -0.55
CA ARG A 103 31.77 19.86 -1.58
C ARG A 103 30.40 20.25 -1.00
N ALA A 104 29.62 21.03 -1.73
CA ALA A 104 28.21 21.27 -1.48
C ALA A 104 27.44 21.18 -2.80
N THR A 105 26.38 20.40 -2.84
CA THR A 105 25.56 20.17 -4.03
C THR A 105 24.11 20.51 -3.71
N VAL A 106 23.44 21.28 -4.60
CA VAL A 106 22.03 21.65 -4.44
C VAL A 106 21.20 20.91 -5.48
N LYS A 107 20.18 20.19 -5.01
CA LYS A 107 19.14 19.58 -5.84
C LYS A 107 17.85 20.39 -5.66
N ARG A 108 17.30 20.91 -6.74
CA ARG A 108 16.03 21.67 -6.73
C ARG A 108 14.92 20.78 -7.25
N GLN A 109 13.83 20.68 -6.50
CA GLN A 109 12.56 20.17 -6.98
C GLN A 109 11.54 21.31 -6.90
N SER A 110 11.04 21.77 -8.05
CA SER A 110 9.89 22.66 -8.08
C SER A 110 8.64 21.79 -8.23
N GLU A 111 7.70 21.90 -7.33
CA GLU A 111 6.32 21.48 -7.61
C GLU A 111 5.71 22.47 -8.59
N ALA A 112 6.05 22.35 -9.86
CA ALA A 112 5.16 22.78 -10.92
C ALA A 112 4.04 21.74 -10.92
N THR A 113 2.84 22.16 -10.61
CA THR A 113 1.60 21.43 -10.88
C THR A 113 1.65 20.93 -12.32
N GLY A 114 1.81 19.63 -12.50
CA GLY A 114 1.88 19.02 -13.80
C GLY A 114 3.09 18.09 -13.89
N LEU A 115 2.79 16.82 -13.93
CA LEU A 115 3.67 15.77 -14.40
C LEU A 115 4.40 16.25 -15.67
N VAL A 116 5.70 16.49 -15.55
CA VAL A 116 6.53 16.62 -16.77
C VAL A 116 6.70 15.20 -17.30
N PRO A 117 6.16 14.88 -18.48
CA PRO A 117 6.45 13.61 -19.11
C PRO A 117 7.93 13.65 -19.53
N THR A 118 8.76 12.87 -18.87
CA THR A 118 10.08 12.54 -19.40
C THR A 118 9.85 11.82 -20.73
N LYS A 119 10.23 12.45 -21.82
CA LYS A 119 10.23 11.85 -23.15
C LYS A 119 10.92 10.50 -23.07
N SER A 120 10.17 9.44 -23.36
CA SER A 120 10.66 8.10 -23.51
C SER A 120 11.63 8.05 -24.69
N GLY A 121 12.92 8.09 -24.40
CA GLY A 121 13.94 7.61 -25.32
C GLY A 121 13.99 6.09 -25.19
N ALA A 122 13.54 5.38 -26.22
CA ALA A 122 13.82 3.96 -26.38
C ALA A 122 15.34 3.77 -26.42
N GLY A 123 15.89 3.09 -25.43
CA GLY A 123 17.33 2.78 -25.32
C GLY A 123 17.55 1.59 -24.40
N ALA A 124 18.08 0.55 -24.99
CA ALA A 124 18.44 -0.77 -24.51
C ALA A 124 18.94 -0.86 -23.06
N GLY A 125 18.70 -2.03 -22.46
CA GLY A 125 19.01 -2.41 -21.08
C GLY A 125 20.44 -2.11 -20.63
N GLY A 126 20.51 -1.60 -19.41
CA GLY A 126 21.70 -1.51 -18.59
C GLY A 126 21.27 -1.47 -17.14
N GLU A 127 21.64 -2.50 -16.38
CA GLU A 127 21.49 -2.53 -14.94
C GLU A 127 22.26 -1.36 -14.31
N ASN A 128 21.54 -0.32 -13.87
CA ASN A 128 22.15 0.82 -13.19
C ASN A 128 22.30 0.51 -11.70
N ARG A 129 23.43 -0.06 -11.32
CA ARG A 129 23.82 -0.34 -9.92
C ARG A 129 24.52 0.88 -9.31
N SER A 130 23.80 1.99 -9.08
CA SER A 130 24.23 3.05 -8.14
C SER A 130 23.12 4.09 -7.93
N GLY A 131 22.01 3.69 -7.32
CA GLY A 131 21.02 4.62 -6.79
C GLY A 131 21.31 4.91 -5.33
N SER A 132 21.42 6.17 -4.93
CA SER A 132 21.32 6.54 -3.52
C SER A 132 19.95 6.09 -2.97
N ALA A 133 19.92 5.56 -1.75
CA ALA A 133 18.67 5.24 -1.06
C ALA A 133 17.74 6.48 -1.02
N PHE A 134 16.45 6.24 -1.15
CA PHE A 134 15.44 7.30 -1.14
C PHE A 134 14.26 6.92 -0.25
N TRP A 135 13.46 7.90 0.16
CA TRP A 135 12.22 7.67 0.88
C TRP A 135 11.04 7.65 -0.09
N PHE A 136 10.27 6.56 -0.09
CA PHE A 136 8.95 6.50 -0.71
C PHE A 136 7.93 6.89 0.35
N ARG A 137 7.02 7.80 0.01
CA ARG A 137 6.01 8.34 0.92
C ARG A 137 4.63 7.84 0.54
N GLU A 138 3.93 7.28 1.49
CA GLU A 138 2.52 6.93 1.42
C GLU A 138 1.74 7.86 2.35
N SER A 139 0.70 8.49 1.83
CA SER A 139 -0.23 9.29 2.63
C SER A 139 -1.40 8.42 3.06
N ILE A 140 -1.60 8.34 4.37
CA ILE A 140 -2.72 7.61 4.98
C ILE A 140 -3.82 8.62 5.33
N ALA A 141 -5.07 8.20 5.31
CA ALA A 141 -6.20 9.05 5.71
C ALA A 141 -6.01 9.63 7.12
N GLY A 142 -6.49 10.85 7.34
CA GLY A 142 -6.40 11.50 8.65
C GLY A 142 -5.12 12.30 8.90
N GLY A 143 -4.30 12.53 7.85
CA GLY A 143 -3.08 13.35 7.96
C GLY A 143 -1.86 12.59 8.46
N GLU A 144 -1.90 11.26 8.43
CA GLU A 144 -0.77 10.38 8.72
C GLU A 144 0.00 10.04 7.44
N GLU A 145 1.31 9.87 7.56
CA GLU A 145 2.18 9.46 6.46
C GLU A 145 3.12 8.33 6.93
N VAL A 146 3.35 7.37 6.03
CA VAL A 146 4.37 6.33 6.20
C VAL A 146 5.47 6.58 5.19
N HIS A 147 6.71 6.49 5.67
CA HIS A 147 7.89 6.66 4.84
C HIS A 147 8.69 5.36 4.80
N TYR A 148 8.86 4.79 3.61
CA TYR A 148 9.63 3.58 3.36
C TYR A 148 11.02 3.94 2.85
N LEU A 149 12.08 3.52 3.54
CA LEU A 149 13.44 3.68 3.05
C LEU A 149 13.69 2.63 1.96
N CYS A 150 13.88 3.08 0.73
CA CYS A 150 14.05 2.27 -0.46
C CYS A 150 15.50 2.31 -0.95
N ASP A 151 16.02 1.14 -1.32
CA ASP A 151 17.34 1.02 -1.92
C ASP A 151 17.28 1.15 -3.45
N ARG A 152 16.14 0.76 -4.06
CA ARG A 152 16.00 0.75 -5.51
C ARG A 152 14.55 0.92 -5.97
N ARG A 153 14.34 1.73 -7.00
CA ARG A 153 13.10 1.76 -7.77
C ARG A 153 13.21 0.78 -8.93
N ILE A 154 12.34 -0.24 -8.92
CA ILE A 154 12.31 -1.29 -9.95
C ILE A 154 11.48 -0.82 -11.15
N TYR A 155 10.33 -0.21 -10.85
CA TYR A 155 9.42 0.32 -11.86
C TYR A 155 8.68 1.53 -11.30
N SER A 156 8.36 2.49 -12.16
CA SER A 156 7.45 3.59 -11.90
C SER A 156 6.84 4.00 -13.22
N GLY A 157 5.52 3.95 -13.30
CA GLY A 157 4.78 4.31 -14.51
C GLY A 157 3.28 4.26 -14.27
N ARG A 158 2.50 4.67 -15.27
CA ARG A 158 1.06 4.70 -15.20
C ARG A 158 0.46 3.80 -16.28
N SER A 159 -0.43 2.88 -15.86
CA SER A 159 -1.29 2.15 -16.78
C SER A 159 -2.49 3.02 -17.20
N SER A 160 -3.41 2.46 -17.96
CA SER A 160 -4.70 3.12 -18.21
C SER A 160 -5.58 3.27 -16.96
N CYS A 161 -5.29 2.50 -15.92
CA CYS A 161 -6.11 2.42 -14.70
C CYS A 161 -5.52 3.23 -13.54
N GLN A 162 -4.18 3.19 -13.35
CA GLN A 162 -3.55 3.66 -12.11
C GLN A 162 -2.05 3.93 -12.25
N GLN A 163 -1.48 4.67 -11.30
CA GLN A 163 -0.04 4.78 -11.12
C GLN A 163 0.48 3.49 -10.48
N ILE A 164 1.59 2.95 -10.98
CA ILE A 164 2.21 1.71 -10.49
C ILE A 164 3.65 2.02 -10.10
N ASP A 165 4.00 1.76 -8.85
CA ASP A 165 5.37 1.83 -8.36
C ASP A 165 5.79 0.49 -7.74
N ILE A 166 6.92 -0.05 -8.16
CA ILE A 166 7.56 -1.24 -7.57
C ILE A 166 8.93 -0.82 -7.07
N VAL A 167 9.16 -1.00 -5.78
CA VAL A 167 10.40 -0.57 -5.11
C VAL A 167 10.96 -1.68 -4.23
N ASP A 168 12.28 -1.73 -4.09
CA ASP A 168 12.93 -2.57 -3.08
C ASP A 168 13.17 -1.71 -1.85
N THR A 169 12.48 -2.04 -0.75
CA THR A 169 12.60 -1.38 0.55
C THR A 169 13.57 -2.16 1.44
N ARG A 170 14.18 -1.47 2.42
CA ARG A 170 15.11 -2.13 3.36
C ARG A 170 14.44 -3.08 4.33
N LEU A 171 13.25 -2.74 4.79
CA LEU A 171 12.57 -3.52 5.82
C LEU A 171 11.63 -4.57 5.25
N HIS A 172 10.84 -4.19 4.22
CA HIS A 172 9.75 -5.03 3.72
C HIS A 172 10.11 -5.83 2.46
N GLY A 173 11.38 -5.74 1.98
CA GLY A 173 11.77 -6.29 0.68
C GLY A 173 11.09 -5.54 -0.45
N ARG A 174 10.71 -6.26 -1.50
CA ARG A 174 9.99 -5.65 -2.62
C ARG A 174 8.58 -5.27 -2.20
N MET A 175 8.14 -4.07 -2.61
CA MET A 175 6.77 -3.58 -2.38
C MET A 175 6.15 -3.09 -3.69
N LEU A 176 4.86 -3.30 -3.80
CA LEU A 176 3.99 -2.76 -4.84
C LEU A 176 3.13 -1.64 -4.25
N PHE A 177 3.11 -0.50 -4.93
CA PHE A 177 2.21 0.62 -4.62
C PHE A 177 1.34 0.92 -5.85
N LEU A 178 0.06 1.15 -5.62
CA LEU A 178 -0.90 1.61 -6.62
C LEU A 178 -1.46 2.97 -6.19
N ASP A 179 -1.37 3.96 -7.08
CA ASP A 179 -1.72 5.37 -6.79
C ASP A 179 -1.07 5.91 -5.49
N GLY A 180 0.13 5.41 -5.15
CA GLY A 180 0.88 5.79 -3.97
C GLY A 180 0.52 5.04 -2.68
N VAL A 181 -0.43 4.10 -2.73
CA VAL A 181 -0.88 3.28 -1.58
C VAL A 181 -0.25 1.90 -1.64
N ALA A 182 0.31 1.44 -0.52
CA ALA A 182 0.91 0.11 -0.40
C ALA A 182 -0.13 -0.99 -0.60
N GLN A 183 0.12 -1.87 -1.57
CA GLN A 183 -0.77 -3.00 -1.86
C GLN A 183 -0.25 -4.31 -1.29
N SER A 184 1.07 -4.48 -1.26
CA SER A 184 1.66 -5.73 -0.78
C SER A 184 3.17 -5.60 -0.62
N SER A 185 3.76 -6.44 0.22
CA SER A 185 5.21 -6.53 0.44
C SER A 185 5.72 -7.96 0.41
N GLU A 186 6.95 -8.16 -0.04
CA GLU A 186 7.61 -9.47 -0.10
C GLU A 186 7.73 -10.12 1.30
N MET A 187 7.80 -9.31 2.34
CA MET A 187 7.98 -9.78 3.70
C MET A 187 6.73 -10.51 4.23
N ASP A 188 5.53 -9.99 3.96
CA ASP A 188 4.30 -10.45 4.63
C ASP A 188 3.08 -10.65 3.71
N GLU A 189 3.22 -10.54 2.37
CA GLU A 189 2.12 -10.75 1.42
C GLU A 189 1.41 -12.10 1.61
N PHE A 190 2.15 -13.10 2.08
CA PHE A 190 1.59 -14.45 2.29
C PHE A 190 0.53 -14.45 3.40
N VAL A 191 0.63 -13.57 4.40
CA VAL A 191 -0.38 -13.46 5.46
C VAL A 191 -1.72 -13.04 4.84
N TYR A 192 -1.69 -11.98 4.00
CA TYR A 192 -2.87 -11.49 3.29
C TYR A 192 -3.49 -12.58 2.42
N HIS A 193 -2.70 -13.16 1.52
CA HIS A 193 -3.23 -14.09 0.52
C HIS A 193 -3.66 -15.43 1.11
N GLU A 194 -2.96 -15.97 2.11
CA GLU A 194 -3.38 -17.16 2.81
C GLU A 194 -4.69 -16.93 3.57
N MET A 195 -4.84 -15.77 4.23
CA MET A 195 -6.07 -15.42 4.94
C MET A 195 -7.22 -15.11 3.99
N LEU A 196 -6.96 -14.60 2.79
CA LEU A 196 -8.00 -14.36 1.78
C LEU A 196 -8.53 -15.67 1.18
N VAL A 197 -7.64 -16.61 0.89
CA VAL A 197 -7.95 -17.80 0.08
C VAL A 197 -8.43 -18.99 0.92
N HIS A 198 -7.64 -19.38 1.92
CA HIS A 198 -7.87 -20.66 2.61
C HIS A 198 -9.19 -20.72 3.38
N PRO A 199 -9.61 -19.66 4.11
CA PRO A 199 -10.91 -19.69 4.77
C PRO A 199 -12.09 -19.92 3.82
N ALA A 200 -12.05 -19.31 2.62
CA ALA A 200 -13.11 -19.49 1.63
C ALA A 200 -13.13 -20.92 1.06
N LEU A 201 -11.96 -21.43 0.69
CA LEU A 201 -11.87 -22.80 0.14
C LEU A 201 -12.22 -23.87 1.18
N PHE A 202 -11.83 -23.72 2.44
CA PHE A 202 -12.22 -24.63 3.52
C PHE A 202 -13.68 -24.43 3.98
N SER A 203 -14.34 -23.34 3.62
CA SER A 203 -15.76 -23.15 3.88
C SER A 203 -16.64 -23.98 2.96
N HIS A 204 -16.22 -24.20 1.71
CA HIS A 204 -16.97 -25.03 0.77
C HIS A 204 -16.66 -26.54 0.98
N PRO A 205 -17.65 -27.44 0.95
CA PRO A 205 -17.43 -28.88 1.20
C PRO A 205 -16.46 -29.56 0.24
N ARG A 206 -16.50 -29.22 -1.05
CA ARG A 206 -15.65 -29.74 -2.13
C ARG A 206 -15.49 -28.73 -3.26
N PRO A 207 -14.68 -27.68 -3.10
CA PRO A 207 -14.52 -26.65 -4.12
C PRO A 207 -13.77 -27.21 -5.33
N LYS A 208 -14.25 -26.92 -6.55
CA LYS A 208 -13.62 -27.32 -7.82
C LYS A 208 -13.38 -26.15 -8.74
N SER A 209 -14.23 -25.12 -8.66
CA SER A 209 -14.20 -23.96 -9.51
C SER A 209 -14.12 -22.68 -8.68
N VAL A 210 -13.21 -21.76 -9.07
CA VAL A 210 -12.98 -20.51 -8.36
C VAL A 210 -13.02 -19.36 -9.34
N LEU A 211 -13.75 -18.30 -8.99
CA LEU A 211 -13.71 -17.00 -9.66
C LEU A 211 -12.86 -16.05 -8.83
N VAL A 212 -11.89 -15.40 -9.45
CA VAL A 212 -11.09 -14.34 -8.83
C VAL A 212 -11.34 -13.03 -9.58
N ILE A 213 -11.73 -11.97 -8.89
CA ILE A 213 -11.83 -10.62 -9.44
C ILE A 213 -10.69 -9.79 -8.84
N GLY A 214 -9.84 -9.21 -9.69
CA GLY A 214 -8.57 -8.62 -9.30
C GLY A 214 -7.47 -9.66 -9.13
N GLY A 215 -6.50 -9.40 -8.25
CA GLY A 215 -5.44 -10.35 -7.93
C GLY A 215 -4.23 -10.30 -8.88
N ALA A 216 -3.97 -9.18 -9.53
CA ALA A 216 -2.91 -8.98 -10.51
C ALA A 216 -1.52 -9.48 -10.08
N THR A 217 -1.25 -9.57 -8.77
CA THR A 217 0.03 -10.09 -8.24
C THR A 217 0.22 -11.58 -8.49
N GLY A 218 -0.87 -12.34 -8.68
CA GLY A 218 -0.87 -13.80 -8.85
C GLY A 218 -0.62 -14.59 -7.55
N ALA A 219 -0.48 -13.91 -6.41
CA ALA A 219 -0.27 -14.58 -5.13
C ALA A 219 -1.56 -15.27 -4.65
N THR A 220 -2.73 -14.67 -4.89
CA THR A 220 -4.03 -15.32 -4.70
C THR A 220 -4.15 -16.63 -5.50
N LEU A 221 -3.75 -16.61 -6.77
CA LEU A 221 -3.69 -17.82 -7.60
C LEU A 221 -2.76 -18.88 -7.01
N ARG A 222 -1.58 -18.47 -6.53
CA ARG A 222 -0.62 -19.38 -5.86
C ARG A 222 -1.27 -20.12 -4.70
N GLU A 223 -2.02 -19.43 -3.86
CA GLU A 223 -2.68 -20.07 -2.72
C GLU A 223 -3.84 -20.97 -3.16
N ILE A 224 -4.62 -20.57 -4.16
CA ILE A 224 -5.69 -21.41 -4.70
C ILE A 224 -5.13 -22.73 -5.26
N PHE A 225 -4.05 -22.68 -6.01
CA PHE A 225 -3.47 -23.86 -6.67
C PHE A 225 -2.78 -24.85 -5.72
N ARG A 226 -2.58 -24.51 -4.47
CA ARG A 226 -2.18 -25.44 -3.41
C ARG A 226 -3.28 -26.46 -3.09
N HIS A 227 -4.53 -26.14 -3.39
CA HIS A 227 -5.67 -27.05 -3.22
C HIS A 227 -5.81 -27.94 -4.44
N SER A 228 -5.44 -29.21 -4.28
CA SER A 228 -5.38 -30.18 -5.39
C SER A 228 -6.75 -30.54 -5.98
N GLU A 229 -7.82 -30.32 -5.23
CA GLU A 229 -9.21 -30.54 -5.66
C GLU A 229 -9.69 -29.48 -6.66
N ILE A 230 -9.10 -28.29 -6.71
CA ILE A 230 -9.44 -27.24 -7.67
C ILE A 230 -9.12 -27.72 -9.08
N ARG A 231 -10.08 -27.53 -9.98
CA ARG A 231 -10.02 -27.98 -11.38
C ARG A 231 -9.99 -26.81 -12.36
N ARG A 232 -10.59 -25.69 -11.98
CA ARG A 232 -10.69 -24.49 -12.82
C ARG A 232 -10.63 -23.23 -11.97
N VAL A 233 -9.88 -22.26 -12.44
CA VAL A 233 -9.83 -20.91 -11.89
C VAL A 233 -10.00 -19.92 -13.04
N VAL A 234 -10.98 -19.03 -12.91
CA VAL A 234 -11.13 -17.88 -13.79
C VAL A 234 -10.67 -16.66 -13.00
N MET A 235 -9.70 -15.92 -13.52
CA MET A 235 -9.25 -14.65 -12.95
C MET A 235 -9.56 -13.52 -13.92
N VAL A 236 -10.25 -12.49 -13.45
CA VAL A 236 -10.60 -11.30 -14.23
C VAL A 236 -9.93 -10.10 -13.58
N ASP A 237 -9.05 -9.42 -14.32
CA ASP A 237 -8.38 -8.21 -13.87
C ASP A 237 -8.47 -7.12 -14.93
N ILE A 238 -8.78 -5.90 -14.51
CA ILE A 238 -8.98 -4.78 -15.42
C ILE A 238 -7.64 -4.25 -15.97
N ASP A 239 -6.53 -4.44 -15.23
CA ASP A 239 -5.23 -3.86 -15.54
C ASP A 239 -4.24 -4.90 -16.08
N GLY A 240 -4.35 -5.18 -17.38
CA GLY A 240 -3.44 -6.11 -18.06
C GLY A 240 -1.98 -5.67 -18.08
N GLU A 241 -1.69 -4.37 -17.89
CA GLU A 241 -0.32 -3.88 -17.76
C GLU A 241 0.24 -4.20 -16.38
N LEU A 242 -0.54 -4.00 -15.31
CA LEU A 242 -0.17 -4.41 -13.96
C LEU A 242 0.13 -5.91 -13.90
N VAL A 243 -0.74 -6.75 -14.48
CA VAL A 243 -0.51 -8.21 -14.54
C VAL A 243 0.83 -8.55 -15.21
N LYS A 244 1.17 -7.89 -16.34
CA LYS A 244 2.46 -8.10 -17.02
C LYS A 244 3.65 -7.68 -16.15
N LEU A 245 3.52 -6.55 -15.44
CA LEU A 245 4.56 -6.05 -14.53
C LEU A 245 4.75 -6.98 -13.33
N CYS A 246 3.66 -7.49 -12.75
CA CYS A 246 3.71 -8.46 -11.66
C CYS A 246 4.36 -9.77 -12.09
N LYS A 247 3.98 -10.32 -13.25
CA LYS A 247 4.65 -11.50 -13.85
C LYS A 247 6.15 -11.30 -13.98
N ARG A 248 6.57 -10.12 -14.40
CA ARG A 248 7.99 -9.81 -14.64
C ARG A 248 8.78 -9.55 -13.36
N PHE A 249 8.22 -8.77 -12.44
CA PHE A 249 8.96 -8.20 -11.32
C PHE A 249 8.65 -8.82 -9.95
N LEU A 250 7.57 -9.61 -9.84
CA LEU A 250 7.15 -10.26 -8.60
C LEU A 250 7.12 -11.80 -8.68
N PRO A 251 8.15 -12.46 -9.26
CA PRO A 251 8.12 -13.92 -9.46
C PRO A 251 8.06 -14.72 -8.15
N SER A 252 8.63 -14.19 -7.06
CA SER A 252 8.57 -14.80 -5.73
C SER A 252 7.14 -14.84 -5.15
N TRP A 253 6.26 -13.93 -5.58
CA TRP A 253 4.88 -13.86 -5.11
C TRP A 253 3.98 -14.84 -5.84
N HIS A 254 3.96 -14.81 -7.17
CA HIS A 254 3.09 -15.68 -7.95
C HIS A 254 3.63 -17.11 -8.14
N ARG A 255 4.96 -17.33 -8.03
CA ARG A 255 5.59 -18.66 -8.14
C ARG A 255 5.06 -19.48 -9.31
N HIS A 256 4.99 -18.88 -10.50
CA HIS A 256 4.47 -19.50 -11.73
C HIS A 256 2.96 -19.85 -11.72
N SER A 257 2.17 -19.32 -10.78
CA SER A 257 0.72 -19.58 -10.75
C SER A 257 -0.01 -19.13 -12.03
N PHE A 258 0.52 -18.16 -12.74
CA PHE A 258 -0.02 -17.73 -14.03
C PHE A 258 0.17 -18.76 -15.16
N ASP A 259 1.03 -19.73 -14.99
CA ASP A 259 1.32 -20.78 -15.97
C ASP A 259 0.59 -22.09 -15.66
N ASP A 260 -0.23 -22.12 -14.60
CA ASP A 260 -1.01 -23.31 -14.21
C ASP A 260 -2.12 -23.58 -15.25
N PRO A 261 -2.21 -24.81 -15.79
CA PRO A 261 -3.17 -25.15 -16.85
C PRO A 261 -4.63 -25.04 -16.42
N ARG A 262 -4.92 -24.91 -15.14
CA ARG A 262 -6.27 -24.72 -14.61
C ARG A 262 -6.74 -23.25 -14.68
N LEU A 263 -5.82 -22.31 -14.99
CA LEU A 263 -6.10 -20.87 -15.03
C LEU A 263 -6.67 -20.45 -16.38
N GLU A 264 -7.76 -19.72 -16.35
CA GLU A 264 -8.25 -18.86 -17.42
C GLU A 264 -8.10 -17.41 -16.96
N LEU A 265 -7.17 -16.66 -17.58
CA LEU A 265 -6.92 -15.26 -17.28
C LEU A 265 -7.61 -14.37 -18.31
N ILE A 266 -8.51 -13.51 -17.83
CA ILE A 266 -9.28 -12.56 -18.62
C ILE A 266 -8.86 -11.14 -18.23
N ILE A 267 -8.45 -10.33 -19.22
CA ILE A 267 -8.22 -8.90 -18.99
C ILE A 267 -9.50 -8.17 -19.37
N GLY A 268 -10.17 -7.57 -18.37
CA GLY A 268 -11.45 -6.90 -18.56
C GLY A 268 -12.07 -6.43 -17.25
N ASP A 269 -13.22 -5.79 -17.37
CA ASP A 269 -14.00 -5.30 -16.22
C ASP A 269 -14.66 -6.48 -15.48
N GLY A 270 -14.33 -6.62 -14.17
CA GLY A 270 -14.84 -7.69 -13.32
C GLY A 270 -16.35 -7.62 -13.12
N ARG A 271 -16.93 -6.42 -13.07
CA ARG A 271 -18.37 -6.25 -12.95
C ARG A 271 -19.09 -6.68 -14.22
N GLU A 272 -18.61 -6.23 -15.36
CA GLU A 272 -19.15 -6.62 -16.65
C GLU A 272 -19.08 -8.14 -16.85
N TYR A 273 -17.99 -8.77 -16.42
CA TYR A 273 -17.85 -10.22 -16.46
C TYR A 273 -18.92 -10.90 -15.60
N VAL A 274 -19.07 -10.49 -14.34
CA VAL A 274 -20.07 -11.07 -13.41
C VAL A 274 -21.49 -10.92 -13.93
N GLU A 275 -21.83 -9.77 -14.49
CA GLU A 275 -23.17 -9.50 -15.03
C GLU A 275 -23.50 -10.30 -16.30
N LYS A 276 -22.50 -10.70 -17.08
CA LYS A 276 -22.67 -11.46 -18.33
C LYS A 276 -22.43 -12.97 -18.18
N CYS A 277 -21.76 -13.38 -17.12
CA CYS A 277 -21.42 -14.76 -16.88
C CYS A 277 -22.66 -15.59 -16.55
N CYS A 278 -22.73 -16.81 -17.14
CA CYS A 278 -23.79 -17.78 -16.87
C CYS A 278 -23.26 -19.04 -16.18
N GLU A 279 -21.98 -19.06 -15.80
CA GLU A 279 -21.35 -20.21 -15.15
C GLU A 279 -21.49 -20.11 -13.63
N ALA A 280 -21.54 -21.26 -12.96
CA ALA A 280 -21.55 -21.33 -11.51
C ALA A 280 -20.14 -21.64 -10.98
N PHE A 281 -19.77 -20.98 -9.88
CA PHE A 281 -18.51 -21.17 -9.16
C PHE A 281 -18.76 -21.67 -7.74
N ASP A 282 -17.86 -22.52 -7.25
CA ASP A 282 -17.93 -22.99 -5.86
C ASP A 282 -17.41 -21.93 -4.89
N VAL A 283 -16.41 -21.17 -5.32
CA VAL A 283 -15.85 -20.07 -4.51
C VAL A 283 -15.60 -18.84 -5.38
N ALA A 284 -15.90 -17.67 -4.85
CA ALA A 284 -15.50 -16.39 -5.42
C ALA A 284 -14.56 -15.66 -4.47
N ILE A 285 -13.51 -15.04 -5.00
CA ILE A 285 -12.52 -14.28 -4.25
C ILE A 285 -12.36 -12.90 -4.89
N LEU A 286 -12.56 -11.85 -4.10
CA LEU A 286 -12.30 -10.48 -4.52
C LEU A 286 -11.01 -9.98 -3.89
N ASP A 287 -9.98 -9.87 -4.72
CA ASP A 287 -8.66 -9.37 -4.37
C ASP A 287 -8.46 -7.99 -5.01
N LEU A 288 -9.12 -7.00 -4.42
CA LEU A 288 -9.31 -5.66 -4.97
C LEU A 288 -8.53 -4.61 -4.19
N SER A 289 -8.25 -3.48 -4.84
CA SER A 289 -7.85 -2.24 -4.15
C SER A 289 -9.04 -1.61 -3.42
N ASP A 290 -8.73 -0.62 -2.56
CA ASP A 290 -9.72 0.09 -1.75
C ASP A 290 -10.79 0.79 -2.61
N PRO A 291 -12.06 0.85 -2.14
CA PRO A 291 -13.17 1.45 -2.89
C PRO A 291 -13.16 2.99 -2.79
N ILE A 292 -12.19 3.62 -3.41
CA ILE A 292 -12.05 5.07 -3.45
C ILE A 292 -12.97 5.66 -4.52
N GLU A 293 -13.60 6.81 -4.23
CA GLU A 293 -14.46 7.51 -5.20
C GLU A 293 -13.71 7.81 -6.50
N GLY A 294 -14.29 7.41 -7.63
CA GLY A 294 -13.69 7.60 -8.97
C GLY A 294 -12.72 6.50 -9.40
N THR A 295 -12.46 5.49 -8.57
CA THR A 295 -11.64 4.33 -8.95
C THR A 295 -12.49 3.21 -9.57
N PRO A 296 -11.90 2.31 -10.38
CA PRO A 296 -12.59 1.15 -10.93
C PRO A 296 -13.05 0.14 -9.86
N ALA A 297 -12.50 0.20 -8.64
CA ALA A 297 -12.82 -0.73 -7.57
C ALA A 297 -14.19 -0.46 -6.94
N LEU A 298 -14.58 0.81 -6.78
CA LEU A 298 -15.81 1.18 -6.08
C LEU A 298 -17.08 0.45 -6.56
N PRO A 299 -17.37 0.29 -7.88
CA PRO A 299 -18.52 -0.45 -8.35
C PRO A 299 -18.56 -1.93 -7.94
N LEU A 300 -17.43 -2.50 -7.47
CA LEU A 300 -17.31 -3.89 -7.02
C LEU A 300 -17.60 -4.07 -5.52
N TYR A 301 -17.99 -2.99 -4.82
CA TYR A 301 -18.34 -3.01 -3.39
C TYR A 301 -19.84 -2.75 -3.13
N THR A 302 -20.63 -2.62 -4.21
CA THR A 302 -22.05 -2.27 -4.10
C THR A 302 -22.93 -3.50 -3.89
N ARG A 303 -24.08 -3.27 -3.29
CA ARG A 303 -25.12 -4.29 -3.09
C ARG A 303 -25.53 -4.95 -4.42
N GLU A 304 -25.68 -4.17 -5.46
CA GLU A 304 -26.09 -4.63 -6.79
C GLU A 304 -25.05 -5.60 -7.37
N PHE A 305 -23.77 -5.27 -7.24
CA PHE A 305 -22.69 -6.16 -7.66
C PHE A 305 -22.68 -7.47 -6.85
N TYR A 306 -22.81 -7.39 -5.52
CA TYR A 306 -22.87 -8.60 -4.70
C TYR A 306 -24.09 -9.48 -4.97
N GLN A 307 -25.23 -8.89 -5.38
CA GLN A 307 -26.39 -9.65 -5.83
C GLN A 307 -26.09 -10.44 -7.10
N SER A 308 -25.45 -9.82 -8.09
CA SER A 308 -25.02 -10.48 -9.33
C SER A 308 -24.01 -11.59 -9.04
N LEU A 309 -23.01 -11.30 -8.22
CA LEU A 309 -21.98 -12.28 -7.82
C LEU A 309 -22.58 -13.50 -7.09
N ARG A 310 -23.51 -13.25 -6.15
CA ARG A 310 -24.26 -14.31 -5.47
C ARG A 310 -24.96 -15.24 -6.45
N GLY A 311 -25.49 -14.72 -7.55
CA GLY A 311 -26.15 -15.48 -8.60
C GLY A 311 -25.23 -16.47 -9.33
N LEU A 312 -23.92 -16.24 -9.28
CA LEU A 312 -22.90 -17.13 -9.85
C LEU A 312 -22.37 -18.17 -8.87
N LEU A 313 -22.77 -18.13 -7.61
CA LEU A 313 -22.31 -19.12 -6.63
C LEU A 313 -23.17 -20.37 -6.64
N SER A 314 -22.52 -21.54 -6.52
CA SER A 314 -23.20 -22.82 -6.31
C SER A 314 -23.99 -22.81 -4.99
N PRO A 315 -24.93 -23.74 -4.76
CA PRO A 315 -25.79 -23.74 -3.55
C PRO A 315 -25.03 -23.73 -2.21
N ALA A 316 -23.85 -24.34 -2.15
CA ALA A 316 -22.97 -24.30 -0.98
C ALA A 316 -21.82 -23.28 -1.17
N GLY A 317 -21.98 -22.35 -2.10
CA GLY A 317 -20.93 -21.44 -2.53
C GLY A 317 -20.40 -20.56 -1.40
N ALA A 318 -19.08 -20.31 -1.42
CA ALA A 318 -18.39 -19.42 -0.50
C ALA A 318 -17.82 -18.21 -1.24
N PHE A 319 -17.70 -17.12 -0.51
CA PHE A 319 -17.18 -15.86 -1.01
C PHE A 319 -16.20 -15.27 0.00
N SER A 320 -15.07 -14.78 -0.47
CA SER A 320 -14.12 -14.05 0.37
C SER A 320 -13.66 -12.78 -0.32
N MET A 321 -13.45 -11.73 0.48
CA MET A 321 -12.93 -10.47 -0.03
C MET A 321 -12.08 -9.74 1.01
N GLN A 322 -11.23 -8.82 0.55
CA GLN A 322 -10.60 -7.85 1.42
C GLN A 322 -11.67 -6.98 2.10
N GLY A 323 -11.48 -6.67 3.36
CA GLY A 323 -12.48 -6.03 4.22
C GLY A 323 -12.04 -4.71 4.81
N GLU A 324 -10.96 -4.11 4.32
CA GLU A 324 -10.40 -2.86 4.78
C GLU A 324 -9.76 -2.89 6.17
N GLY A 325 -9.13 -1.76 6.53
CA GLY A 325 -8.56 -1.58 7.86
C GLY A 325 -9.62 -1.60 8.96
N THR A 326 -9.26 -2.19 10.09
CA THR A 326 -10.17 -2.35 11.24
C THR A 326 -9.73 -1.55 12.47
N SER A 327 -8.79 -0.61 12.34
CA SER A 327 -8.52 0.34 13.42
C SER A 327 -9.78 1.14 13.77
N PRO A 328 -9.91 1.69 14.97
CA PRO A 328 -11.09 2.47 15.36
C PRO A 328 -11.44 3.60 14.39
N GLN A 329 -10.45 4.19 13.71
CA GLN A 329 -10.64 5.25 12.72
C GLN A 329 -11.16 4.71 11.38
N GLN A 330 -10.82 3.48 11.02
CA GLN A 330 -11.13 2.87 9.72
C GLN A 330 -12.33 1.91 9.75
N ALA A 331 -12.79 1.53 10.96
CA ALA A 331 -13.88 0.58 11.16
C ALA A 331 -15.21 0.96 10.47
N THR A 332 -15.41 2.24 10.14
CA THR A 332 -16.63 2.73 9.47
C THR A 332 -16.83 2.10 8.09
N LEU A 333 -15.79 2.10 7.25
CA LEU A 333 -15.86 1.52 5.90
C LEU A 333 -16.00 0.00 5.98
N HIS A 334 -15.19 -0.64 6.81
CA HIS A 334 -15.31 -2.07 7.10
C HIS A 334 -16.73 -2.47 7.49
N ALA A 335 -17.35 -1.71 8.42
CA ALA A 335 -18.71 -1.98 8.88
C ALA A 335 -19.76 -1.84 7.76
N LYS A 336 -19.65 -0.82 6.92
CA LYS A 336 -20.53 -0.63 5.75
C LYS A 336 -20.43 -1.80 4.76
N ILE A 337 -19.22 -2.29 4.48
CA ILE A 337 -19.00 -3.47 3.62
C ILE A 337 -19.64 -4.71 4.26
N VAL A 338 -19.39 -4.98 5.53
CA VAL A 338 -19.98 -6.12 6.25
C VAL A 338 -21.51 -6.06 6.21
N ASN A 339 -22.11 -4.90 6.48
CA ASN A 339 -23.56 -4.75 6.47
C ASN A 339 -24.16 -4.82 5.06
N THR A 340 -23.43 -4.37 4.05
CA THR A 340 -23.83 -4.55 2.64
C THR A 340 -23.89 -6.03 2.30
N LEU A 341 -22.88 -6.81 2.66
CA LEU A 341 -22.86 -8.26 2.45
C LEU A 341 -23.97 -8.99 3.25
N ARG A 342 -24.21 -8.59 4.50
CA ARG A 342 -25.30 -9.14 5.33
C ARG A 342 -26.69 -8.93 4.73
N SER A 343 -26.86 -7.89 3.89
CA SER A 343 -28.13 -7.68 3.18
C SER A 343 -28.34 -8.66 2.02
N ILE A 344 -27.31 -9.42 1.62
CA ILE A 344 -27.29 -10.30 0.46
C ILE A 344 -27.08 -11.77 0.85
N PHE A 345 -26.11 -12.03 1.72
CA PHE A 345 -25.70 -13.38 2.10
C PHE A 345 -26.35 -13.82 3.41
N PRO A 346 -26.78 -15.07 3.55
CA PRO A 346 -27.40 -15.58 4.78
C PRO A 346 -26.40 -15.66 5.96
N ALA A 347 -25.11 -15.83 5.65
CA ALA A 347 -24.05 -15.89 6.66
C ALA A 347 -22.84 -15.08 6.22
N VAL A 348 -22.38 -14.15 7.09
CA VAL A 348 -21.26 -13.24 6.85
C VAL A 348 -20.38 -13.18 8.10
N HIS A 349 -19.13 -13.56 7.93
CA HIS A 349 -18.15 -13.74 8.99
C HIS A 349 -16.90 -12.91 8.73
N PRO A 350 -16.83 -11.66 9.20
CA PRO A 350 -15.60 -10.88 9.17
C PRO A 350 -14.56 -11.47 10.13
N TYR A 351 -13.30 -11.38 9.76
CA TYR A 351 -12.15 -11.80 10.57
C TYR A 351 -10.96 -10.90 10.36
N THR A 352 -10.13 -10.77 11.40
CA THR A 352 -9.03 -9.80 11.44
C THR A 352 -7.68 -10.50 11.52
N TYR A 353 -6.68 -9.83 10.96
CA TYR A 353 -5.27 -10.20 11.04
C TYR A 353 -4.43 -8.91 11.04
N THR A 354 -3.11 -9.03 11.18
CA THR A 354 -2.22 -7.87 11.17
C THR A 354 -1.13 -8.07 10.14
N LEU A 355 -0.94 -7.05 9.29
CA LEU A 355 0.18 -6.93 8.38
C LEU A 355 1.11 -5.83 8.86
N HIS A 356 2.38 -6.16 9.00
CA HIS A 356 3.37 -5.17 9.40
C HIS A 356 3.55 -4.08 8.33
N SER A 357 3.48 -4.47 7.06
CA SER A 357 3.62 -3.55 5.93
C SER A 357 2.46 -2.56 5.79
N PHE A 358 1.29 -2.85 6.34
CA PHE A 358 0.14 -1.94 6.33
C PHE A 358 0.03 -1.07 7.58
N HIS A 359 0.89 -1.31 8.58
CA HIS A 359 0.94 -0.56 9.84
C HIS A 359 -0.38 -0.50 10.63
N ARG A 360 -1.32 -1.38 10.33
CA ARG A 360 -2.68 -1.42 10.90
C ARG A 360 -3.20 -2.85 10.97
N PRO A 361 -4.19 -3.14 11.84
CA PRO A 361 -4.99 -4.34 11.73
C PRO A 361 -5.89 -4.24 10.51
N ASP A 362 -5.99 -5.33 9.79
CA ASP A 362 -6.76 -5.45 8.57
C ASP A 362 -7.77 -6.59 8.68
N ALA A 363 -8.70 -6.69 7.74
CA ALA A 363 -9.72 -7.71 7.75
C ALA A 363 -9.94 -8.34 6.38
N HIS A 364 -10.43 -9.58 6.42
CA HIS A 364 -11.18 -10.17 5.31
C HIS A 364 -12.60 -10.51 5.76
N ILE A 365 -13.47 -10.71 4.79
CA ILE A 365 -14.87 -11.05 5.05
C ILE A 365 -15.18 -12.32 4.28
N LEU A 366 -15.59 -13.34 5.02
CA LEU A 366 -16.13 -14.59 4.48
C LEU A 366 -17.65 -14.51 4.46
N ALA A 367 -18.27 -14.86 3.34
CA ALA A 367 -19.70 -15.05 3.24
C ALA A 367 -19.99 -16.40 2.59
N THR A 368 -21.12 -17.02 2.89
CA THR A 368 -21.48 -18.32 2.34
C THR A 368 -22.97 -18.47 2.12
N LEU A 369 -23.33 -19.28 1.15
CA LEU A 369 -24.70 -19.71 0.87
C LEU A 369 -25.02 -21.07 1.51
N ASP A 370 -24.02 -21.77 2.08
CA ASP A 370 -24.21 -23.08 2.73
C ASP A 370 -25.01 -22.92 4.03
N PRO A 371 -26.24 -23.45 4.14
CA PRO A 371 -27.03 -23.37 5.37
C PRO A 371 -26.46 -24.23 6.50
N GLU A 372 -25.65 -25.24 6.18
CA GLU A 372 -24.97 -26.13 7.12
C GLU A 372 -23.57 -25.63 7.50
N TRP A 373 -23.19 -24.43 7.03
CA TRP A 373 -21.89 -23.88 7.36
C TRP A 373 -21.75 -23.71 8.88
N SER A 374 -20.64 -24.22 9.38
CA SER A 374 -20.25 -23.96 10.76
C SER A 374 -18.74 -23.77 10.84
N ARG A 375 -18.33 -23.09 11.89
CA ARG A 375 -16.90 -22.91 12.17
C ARG A 375 -16.20 -24.26 12.39
N GLU A 376 -16.87 -25.18 13.06
CA GLU A 376 -16.37 -26.54 13.31
C GLU A 376 -16.16 -27.31 12.00
N ALA A 377 -17.07 -27.18 11.03
CA ALA A 377 -16.92 -27.75 9.70
C ALA A 377 -15.73 -27.17 8.93
N LEU A 378 -15.52 -25.84 9.01
CA LEU A 378 -14.34 -25.20 8.45
C LEU A 378 -13.07 -25.73 9.11
N LEU A 379 -13.01 -25.77 10.44
CA LEU A 379 -11.86 -26.26 11.20
C LEU A 379 -11.51 -27.68 10.85
N SER A 380 -12.51 -28.61 10.84
CA SER A 380 -12.31 -30.00 10.48
C SER A 380 -11.74 -30.17 9.06
N ARG A 381 -12.12 -29.29 8.13
CA ARG A 381 -11.51 -29.29 6.78
C ARG A 381 -10.10 -28.69 6.78
N ALA A 382 -9.87 -27.65 7.56
CA ALA A 382 -8.55 -27.01 7.71
C ALA A 382 -7.52 -27.93 8.41
N GLU A 383 -7.95 -28.87 9.26
CA GLU A 383 -7.09 -29.90 9.87
C GLU A 383 -6.37 -30.78 8.85
N LYS A 384 -6.92 -30.92 7.65
CA LYS A 384 -6.24 -31.62 6.54
C LYS A 384 -5.01 -30.84 6.07
N GLY A 385 -4.88 -29.59 6.51
CA GLY A 385 -3.80 -28.69 6.23
C GLY A 385 -3.81 -28.16 4.79
N CYS A 386 -3.08 -27.06 4.62
CA CYS A 386 -2.71 -26.57 3.30
C CYS A 386 -1.18 -26.65 3.20
N PRO A 387 -0.61 -27.60 2.44
CA PRO A 387 0.82 -27.82 2.38
C PRO A 387 1.57 -26.54 1.97
N GLY A 388 2.54 -26.13 2.79
CA GLY A 388 3.38 -24.96 2.55
C GLY A 388 2.78 -23.63 2.98
N SER A 389 1.62 -23.59 3.68
CA SER A 389 1.16 -22.37 4.36
C SER A 389 2.17 -21.95 5.41
N ARG A 390 2.37 -20.63 5.51
CA ARG A 390 3.33 -20.00 6.44
C ARG A 390 2.62 -19.35 7.62
N TYR A 391 1.36 -18.99 7.45
CA TYR A 391 0.55 -18.27 8.44
C TYR A 391 -0.75 -19.02 8.77
N PHE A 392 -1.53 -19.40 7.74
CA PHE A 392 -2.81 -20.07 7.96
C PHE A 392 -2.62 -21.48 8.52
N SER A 393 -3.26 -21.75 9.64
CA SER A 393 -3.27 -23.04 10.31
C SER A 393 -4.64 -23.28 10.97
N PRO A 394 -4.96 -24.51 11.41
CA PRO A 394 -6.18 -24.79 12.18
C PRO A 394 -6.30 -23.90 13.43
N GLU A 395 -5.20 -23.60 14.11
CA GLU A 395 -5.18 -22.73 15.30
C GLU A 395 -5.55 -21.30 14.94
N ILE A 396 -4.97 -20.75 13.85
CA ILE A 396 -5.34 -19.42 13.34
C ILE A 396 -6.81 -19.40 12.94
N ALA A 397 -7.28 -20.38 12.16
CA ALA A 397 -8.68 -20.51 11.78
C ALA A 397 -9.60 -20.59 13.02
N GLY A 398 -9.14 -21.27 14.08
CA GLY A 398 -9.81 -21.36 15.36
C GLY A 398 -9.99 -20.05 16.10
N GLY A 399 -9.09 -19.07 15.89
CA GLY A 399 -9.08 -17.78 16.59
C GLY A 399 -9.59 -16.58 15.78
N MET A 400 -9.47 -16.63 14.45
CA MET A 400 -9.59 -15.46 13.58
C MET A 400 -10.93 -14.72 13.67
N PHE A 401 -12.03 -15.43 13.94
CA PHE A 401 -13.38 -14.84 14.04
C PHE A 401 -13.68 -14.16 15.39
N ARG A 402 -12.70 -14.09 16.30
CA ARG A 402 -12.84 -13.39 17.59
C ARG A 402 -12.55 -11.91 17.40
N LEU A 403 -13.61 -11.14 17.19
CA LEU A 403 -13.51 -9.71 16.94
C LEU A 403 -13.52 -8.89 18.24
N PRO A 404 -12.79 -7.76 18.27
CA PRO A 404 -12.87 -6.81 19.37
C PRO A 404 -14.30 -6.22 19.53
N PRO A 405 -14.75 -5.89 20.76
CA PRO A 405 -16.09 -5.34 21.01
C PRO A 405 -16.41 -4.07 20.22
N TYR A 406 -15.42 -3.22 19.94
CA TYR A 406 -15.64 -1.99 19.17
C TYR A 406 -16.06 -2.25 17.71
N LEU A 407 -15.63 -3.36 17.10
CA LEU A 407 -16.06 -3.74 15.74
C LEU A 407 -17.54 -4.18 15.76
N HIS A 408 -17.97 -4.95 16.76
CA HIS A 408 -19.40 -5.28 16.90
C HIS A 408 -20.24 -4.03 17.01
N ARG A 409 -19.80 -3.05 17.81
CA ARG A 409 -20.47 -1.75 17.93
C ARG A 409 -20.43 -0.95 16.62
N ALA A 410 -19.34 -1.02 15.86
CA ALA A 410 -19.25 -0.37 14.55
C ALA A 410 -20.30 -0.90 13.57
N TYR A 411 -20.57 -2.21 13.56
CA TYR A 411 -21.62 -2.82 12.73
C TYR A 411 -23.02 -2.35 13.09
N GLU A 412 -23.29 -2.01 14.34
CA GLU A 412 -24.57 -1.49 14.81
C GLU A 412 -24.76 -0.01 14.44
N ILE A 413 -23.67 0.78 14.48
CA ILE A 413 -23.72 2.25 14.25
C ILE A 413 -23.68 2.59 12.76
N HIS A 414 -22.89 1.86 11.96
CA HIS A 414 -22.65 2.14 10.55
C HIS A 414 -23.42 1.15 9.67
N ASP A 415 -24.75 1.22 9.72
CA ASP A 415 -25.67 0.30 9.04
C ASP A 415 -25.95 0.65 7.57
N ARG A 416 -25.39 1.76 7.06
CA ARG A 416 -25.61 2.20 5.69
C ARG A 416 -25.07 1.17 4.68
N ILE A 417 -25.94 0.83 3.72
CA ILE A 417 -25.62 -0.10 2.63
C ILE A 417 -24.98 0.67 1.48
N ILE A 418 -23.89 0.12 0.93
CA ILE A 418 -23.21 0.67 -0.23
C ILE A 418 -24.02 0.29 -1.49
N MET A 419 -24.49 1.26 -2.25
CA MET A 419 -25.32 1.05 -3.45
C MET A 419 -24.76 1.82 -4.65
N ASP A 420 -25.05 1.39 -5.87
CA ASP A 420 -24.61 2.04 -7.10
C ASP A 420 -24.96 3.53 -7.17
N LYS A 421 -26.16 3.89 -6.74
CA LYS A 421 -26.67 5.27 -6.79
C LYS A 421 -26.21 6.12 -5.61
N ASP A 422 -25.78 5.49 -4.54
CA ASP A 422 -25.38 6.15 -3.30
C ASP A 422 -24.34 5.29 -2.56
N PRO A 423 -23.08 5.36 -2.96
CA PRO A 423 -22.04 4.57 -2.34
C PRO A 423 -21.80 4.96 -0.88
N GLY A 424 -22.27 6.12 -0.44
CA GLY A 424 -22.20 6.53 0.96
C GLY A 424 -20.79 6.59 1.55
N LEU A 425 -19.80 6.68 0.67
CA LEU A 425 -18.42 6.86 1.08
C LEU A 425 -18.22 8.34 1.33
N GLU A 426 -18.01 8.72 2.58
CA GLU A 426 -17.59 10.07 2.91
C GLU A 426 -16.22 10.31 2.27
N LYS A 427 -16.03 11.48 1.66
CA LYS A 427 -14.72 11.88 1.16
C LYS A 427 -13.78 11.91 2.36
N HIS A 428 -12.96 10.90 2.48
CA HIS A 428 -11.81 10.99 3.37
C HIS A 428 -10.80 11.94 2.72
N LEU A 429 -10.93 13.24 3.11
CA LEU A 429 -9.96 14.28 2.81
C LEU A 429 -8.74 14.14 3.72
#